data_63688bd1f5f6f6da6380572608cc9e1c
#
_entry.id   63688bd1f5f6f6da6380572608cc9e1c
#
_cell.length_a   1.000
_cell.length_b   1.000
_cell.length_c   1.000
_cell.angle_alpha   90.00
_cell.angle_beta   90.00
_cell.angle_gamma   90.00
#
_symmetry.space_group_name_H-M   'P 1'
#
loop_
_entity.id
_entity.type
_entity.pdbx_description
1 polymer ?
#
loop_
_entity_poly.entity_id
_entity_poly.type
_entity_poly.pdbx_seq_one_letter_code
_entity_poly.pdbx_strand_id
1 'polypeptide(L)'
;MTMNTQRWRSGAAALALSMLTTSAWAVESTDPIRLTLHDWTGQLITTTIMGEVLQEAGYTVEYVQADYLAQFAGLKTGDLHVAMEIWETTGREAMDEAVATGNVVNLGDSGMFAIEEWWYPSYVKELCPGLPDWQALNDCTEVFATAETSPRGRYLGGPVTWGGFDDERVEALGLDYDVIHAGTDAALFAELESAYQREAPVLLWVYQPHWAVAKYDGEWVEFPEYTAECYEDPSWGSNPDMAYDCGKPRGPIWKVAWAGVEETWPGAHKAISAFDVSTEEMAGMIAQADLEGQPIDEVVDAWMAANEERWRAWIE
;
A
#
# COMPACT_ATOMS: atom_id res chain seq x y z
N MET A 1 -46.31 1.89 86.98
CA MET A 1 -45.03 2.46 86.48
C MET A 1 -44.38 1.37 85.62
N THR A 2 -44.61 1.44 84.35
CA THR A 2 -44.11 0.46 83.40
C THR A 2 -43.14 1.16 82.40
N MET A 3 -41.87 0.84 82.49
CA MET A 3 -40.84 1.34 81.59
C MET A 3 -40.86 0.54 80.27
N ASN A 4 -41.01 1.22 79.20
CA ASN A 4 -41.05 0.68 77.84
C ASN A 4 -39.64 0.85 77.20
N THR A 5 -38.96 -0.27 76.95
CA THR A 5 -37.63 -0.29 76.29
C THR A 5 -37.77 -0.53 74.79
N GLN A 6 -37.53 0.52 74.03
CA GLN A 6 -37.51 0.51 72.58
C GLN A 6 -36.15 0.05 72.06
N ARG A 7 -36.12 -1.12 71.38
CA ARG A 7 -34.92 -1.68 70.70
C ARG A 7 -34.75 -1.04 69.37
N TRP A 8 -33.64 -0.35 69.15
CA TRP A 8 -33.17 0.09 67.84
C TRP A 8 -32.50 -1.07 67.13
N ARG A 9 -32.99 -1.39 65.93
CA ARG A 9 -32.32 -2.31 65.01
C ARG A 9 -31.51 -1.48 64.05
N SER A 10 -30.17 -1.56 64.17
CA SER A 10 -29.24 -1.00 63.21
C SER A 10 -29.16 -1.95 61.99
N GLY A 11 -29.70 -1.52 60.87
CA GLY A 11 -29.51 -2.19 59.58
C GLY A 11 -28.16 -1.75 58.95
N ALA A 12 -27.18 -2.63 58.92
CA ALA A 12 -25.97 -2.44 58.14
C ALA A 12 -26.26 -2.74 56.65
N ALA A 13 -26.33 -1.70 55.82
CA ALA A 13 -26.35 -1.84 54.39
C ALA A 13 -24.92 -2.10 53.88
N ALA A 14 -24.64 -3.33 53.46
CA ALA A 14 -23.41 -3.68 52.75
C ALA A 14 -23.48 -3.16 51.30
N LEU A 15 -22.75 -2.10 50.98
CA LEU A 15 -22.49 -1.70 49.60
C LEU A 15 -21.51 -2.75 49.00
N ALA A 16 -22.01 -3.60 48.11
CA ALA A 16 -21.18 -4.41 47.27
C ALA A 16 -20.59 -3.51 46.15
N LEU A 17 -19.34 -3.15 46.29
CA LEU A 17 -18.56 -2.49 45.23
C LEU A 17 -18.20 -3.55 44.19
N SER A 18 -18.93 -3.61 43.08
CA SER A 18 -18.58 -4.42 41.92
C SER A 18 -17.34 -3.81 41.30
N MET A 19 -16.16 -4.35 41.58
CA MET A 19 -14.96 -4.08 40.82
C MET A 19 -15.13 -4.71 39.43
N LEU A 20 -15.43 -3.90 38.44
CA LEU A 20 -15.22 -4.26 37.03
C LEU A 20 -13.71 -4.39 36.85
N THR A 21 -13.22 -5.64 36.91
CA THR A 21 -11.86 -5.95 36.46
C THR A 21 -11.84 -5.83 34.94
N THR A 22 -11.43 -4.70 34.41
CA THR A 22 -10.94 -4.63 33.04
C THR A 22 -9.73 -5.55 32.98
N SER A 23 -9.87 -6.67 32.30
CA SER A 23 -8.73 -7.52 31.96
C SER A 23 -7.88 -6.71 31.00
N ALA A 24 -6.88 -6.01 31.52
CA ALA A 24 -5.81 -5.53 30.67
C ALA A 24 -5.10 -6.76 30.12
N TRP A 25 -5.14 -6.94 28.82
CA TRP A 25 -4.37 -7.97 28.15
C TRP A 25 -2.90 -7.68 28.43
N ALA A 26 -2.21 -8.61 29.06
CA ALA A 26 -0.78 -8.47 29.27
C ALA A 26 -0.12 -8.78 27.91
N VAL A 27 0.55 -7.78 27.32
CA VAL A 27 1.36 -8.00 26.11
C VAL A 27 2.52 -8.94 26.41
N GLU A 28 2.87 -9.78 25.44
CA GLU A 28 3.88 -10.84 25.62
C GLU A 28 5.28 -10.25 25.73
N SER A 29 5.54 -9.11 25.07
CA SER A 29 6.82 -8.38 25.15
C SER A 29 6.58 -6.87 25.22
N THR A 30 7.48 -6.19 25.93
CA THR A 30 7.53 -4.71 26.00
C THR A 30 8.46 -4.11 24.94
N ASP A 31 9.17 -4.93 24.18
CA ASP A 31 10.02 -4.46 23.08
C ASP A 31 9.14 -3.84 21.99
N PRO A 32 9.59 -2.77 21.33
CA PRO A 32 8.79 -2.10 20.32
C PRO A 32 8.68 -2.96 19.03
N ILE A 33 7.48 -2.97 18.46
CA ILE A 33 7.23 -3.53 17.13
C ILE A 33 7.58 -2.46 16.10
N ARG A 34 8.54 -2.73 15.21
CA ARG A 34 9.00 -1.80 14.18
C ARG A 34 8.26 -2.03 12.87
N LEU A 35 7.38 -1.07 12.53
CA LEU A 35 6.63 -1.04 11.27
C LEU A 35 7.36 -0.18 10.25
N THR A 36 7.49 -0.67 9.01
CA THR A 36 8.09 0.12 7.93
C THR A 36 7.15 1.22 7.47
N LEU A 37 7.71 2.42 7.24
CA LEU A 37 7.05 3.52 6.55
C LEU A 37 7.72 3.77 5.20
N HIS A 38 6.89 4.10 4.20
CA HIS A 38 7.29 4.57 2.89
C HIS A 38 6.76 5.99 2.64
N ASP A 39 6.84 6.46 1.41
CA ASP A 39 6.55 7.87 1.05
C ASP A 39 5.25 8.07 0.26
N TRP A 40 4.41 7.05 0.09
CA TRP A 40 3.10 7.22 -0.54
C TRP A 40 1.95 7.12 0.48
N THR A 41 0.91 7.89 0.23
CA THR A 41 -0.19 8.13 1.18
C THR A 41 -0.91 6.85 1.61
N GLY A 42 -1.16 5.92 0.68
CA GLY A 42 -1.85 4.65 1.00
C GLY A 42 -1.11 3.85 2.06
N GLN A 43 0.21 3.70 1.90
CA GLN A 43 1.03 2.94 2.84
C GLN A 43 1.14 3.64 4.20
N LEU A 44 1.24 4.96 4.22
CA LEU A 44 1.23 5.71 5.48
C LEU A 44 -0.08 5.47 6.24
N ILE A 45 -1.23 5.50 5.56
CA ILE A 45 -2.54 5.20 6.15
C ILE A 45 -2.61 3.76 6.65
N THR A 46 -2.27 2.78 5.80
CA THR A 46 -2.30 1.35 6.13
C THR A 46 -1.46 1.03 7.36
N THR A 47 -0.23 1.55 7.39
CA THR A 47 0.71 1.32 8.49
C THR A 47 0.29 2.05 9.77
N THR A 48 -0.27 3.26 9.65
CA THR A 48 -0.77 4.00 10.82
C THR A 48 -1.99 3.29 11.43
N ILE A 49 -2.96 2.83 10.62
CA ILE A 49 -4.08 2.03 11.13
C ILE A 49 -3.59 0.82 11.92
N MET A 50 -2.66 0.03 11.37
CA MET A 50 -2.15 -1.14 12.08
C MET A 50 -1.37 -0.74 13.33
N GLY A 51 -0.58 0.33 13.27
CA GLY A 51 0.13 0.83 14.44
C GLY A 51 -0.79 1.23 15.59
N GLU A 52 -1.89 1.92 15.30
CA GLU A 52 -2.89 2.30 16.30
C GLU A 52 -3.63 1.08 16.86
N VAL A 53 -4.02 0.12 16.00
CA VAL A 53 -4.61 -1.15 16.45
C VAL A 53 -3.68 -1.89 17.42
N LEU A 54 -2.38 -1.94 17.13
CA LEU A 54 -1.40 -2.57 18.02
C LEU A 54 -1.22 -1.78 19.33
N GLN A 55 -1.25 -0.44 19.29
CA GLN A 55 -1.19 0.41 20.49
C GLN A 55 -2.45 0.25 21.35
N GLU A 56 -3.63 0.17 20.76
CA GLU A 56 -4.88 -0.14 21.48
C GLU A 56 -4.85 -1.53 22.13
N ALA A 57 -4.14 -2.50 21.52
CA ALA A 57 -3.87 -3.80 22.14
C ALA A 57 -2.78 -3.76 23.24
N GLY A 58 -2.12 -2.61 23.44
CA GLY A 58 -1.13 -2.37 24.49
C GLY A 58 0.32 -2.57 24.08
N TYR A 59 0.61 -2.80 22.78
CA TYR A 59 1.99 -2.91 22.28
C TYR A 59 2.65 -1.55 22.12
N THR A 60 3.98 -1.52 22.22
CA THR A 60 4.79 -0.36 21.80
C THR A 60 5.09 -0.46 20.32
N VAL A 61 4.87 0.61 19.57
CA VAL A 61 5.11 0.66 18.13
C VAL A 61 6.15 1.72 17.78
N GLU A 62 7.06 1.39 16.91
CA GLU A 62 8.02 2.31 16.29
C GLU A 62 7.81 2.29 14.77
N TYR A 63 7.73 3.48 14.18
CA TYR A 63 7.68 3.64 12.72
C TYR A 63 9.08 3.92 12.18
N VAL A 64 9.52 3.13 11.22
CA VAL A 64 10.88 3.19 10.66
C VAL A 64 10.82 3.45 9.17
N GLN A 65 11.31 4.61 8.74
CA GLN A 65 11.41 4.95 7.31
C GLN A 65 12.38 4.00 6.61
N ALA A 66 11.95 3.42 5.51
CA ALA A 66 12.76 2.56 4.66
C ALA A 66 12.36 2.70 3.19
N ASP A 67 13.32 2.54 2.28
CA ASP A 67 13.00 2.41 0.86
C ASP A 67 12.30 1.08 0.59
N TYR A 68 11.36 1.10 -0.37
CA TYR A 68 10.42 0.00 -0.59
C TYR A 68 11.10 -1.37 -0.81
N LEU A 69 12.02 -1.48 -1.76
CA LEU A 69 12.71 -2.76 -1.99
C LEU A 69 13.80 -3.03 -0.94
N ALA A 70 14.41 -1.99 -0.37
CA ALA A 70 15.46 -2.17 0.64
C ALA A 70 14.95 -2.69 1.99
N GLN A 71 13.64 -2.53 2.31
CA GLN A 71 13.04 -3.02 3.56
C GLN A 71 13.24 -4.52 3.81
N PHE A 72 13.32 -5.32 2.75
CA PHE A 72 13.49 -6.77 2.89
C PHE A 72 14.81 -7.17 3.56
N ALA A 73 15.85 -6.33 3.46
CA ALA A 73 17.10 -6.56 4.19
C ALA A 73 16.87 -6.47 5.71
N GLY A 74 16.16 -5.44 6.16
CA GLY A 74 15.82 -5.26 7.58
C GLY A 74 14.84 -6.32 8.10
N LEU A 75 13.85 -6.71 7.29
CA LEU A 75 12.93 -7.79 7.63
C LEU A 75 13.65 -9.15 7.81
N LYS A 76 14.62 -9.46 6.94
CA LYS A 76 15.41 -10.70 7.04
C LYS A 76 16.28 -10.77 8.30
N THR A 77 16.70 -9.63 8.84
CA THR A 77 17.56 -9.56 10.04
C THR A 77 16.77 -9.31 11.34
N GLY A 78 15.51 -8.92 11.24
CA GLY A 78 14.70 -8.50 12.40
C GLY A 78 15.04 -7.07 12.87
N ASP A 79 15.71 -6.26 12.05
CA ASP A 79 15.85 -4.82 12.29
C ASP A 79 14.56 -4.07 11.97
N LEU A 80 13.74 -4.62 11.06
CA LEU A 80 12.35 -4.26 10.78
C LEU A 80 11.48 -5.48 11.08
N HIS A 81 10.26 -5.26 11.58
CA HIS A 81 9.42 -6.37 12.00
C HIS A 81 8.24 -6.61 11.07
N VAL A 82 7.62 -5.57 10.53
CA VAL A 82 6.39 -5.67 9.72
C VAL A 82 6.42 -4.70 8.57
N ALA A 83 5.97 -5.15 7.40
CA ALA A 83 5.63 -4.32 6.27
C ALA A 83 4.18 -4.60 5.84
N MET A 84 3.36 -3.55 5.81
CA MET A 84 1.91 -3.66 5.60
C MET A 84 1.50 -3.66 4.13
N GLU A 85 2.36 -3.19 3.23
CA GLU A 85 2.09 -3.17 1.79
C GLU A 85 3.27 -3.71 1.00
N ILE A 86 3.11 -4.91 0.47
CA ILE A 86 3.95 -5.47 -0.58
C ILE A 86 3.06 -5.69 -1.81
N TRP A 87 3.32 -4.94 -2.85
CA TRP A 87 2.52 -4.93 -4.06
C TRP A 87 2.87 -6.12 -4.95
N GLU A 88 1.87 -6.82 -5.46
CA GLU A 88 2.05 -7.96 -6.39
C GLU A 88 2.90 -7.59 -7.59
N THR A 89 2.73 -6.36 -8.07
CA THR A 89 3.35 -5.83 -9.27
C THR A 89 4.86 -5.64 -9.15
N THR A 90 5.31 -5.04 -8.03
CA THR A 90 6.70 -4.54 -7.89
C THR A 90 7.47 -5.18 -6.76
N GLY A 91 6.77 -5.70 -5.74
CA GLY A 91 7.40 -6.28 -4.55
C GLY A 91 7.37 -7.81 -4.48
N ARG A 92 6.64 -8.48 -5.36
CA ARG A 92 6.40 -9.93 -5.28
C ARG A 92 7.67 -10.75 -5.33
N GLU A 93 8.55 -10.49 -6.28
CA GLU A 93 9.81 -11.22 -6.42
C GLU A 93 10.68 -11.08 -5.17
N ALA A 94 10.89 -9.84 -4.71
CA ALA A 94 11.68 -9.57 -3.50
C ALA A 94 11.05 -10.18 -2.23
N MET A 95 9.71 -10.23 -2.17
CA MET A 95 8.98 -10.91 -1.10
C MET A 95 9.23 -12.41 -1.14
N ASP A 96 9.08 -13.06 -2.29
CA ASP A 96 9.24 -14.50 -2.44
C ASP A 96 10.69 -14.92 -2.12
N GLU A 97 11.69 -14.16 -2.56
CA GLU A 97 13.09 -14.35 -2.18
C GLU A 97 13.30 -14.23 -0.66
N ALA A 98 12.70 -13.21 -0.03
CA ALA A 98 12.82 -13.02 1.41
C ALA A 98 12.15 -14.16 2.20
N VAL A 99 10.96 -14.57 1.78
CA VAL A 99 10.22 -15.70 2.38
C VAL A 99 10.98 -17.02 2.22
N ALA A 100 11.61 -17.24 1.07
CA ALA A 100 12.43 -18.44 0.82
C ALA A 100 13.62 -18.58 1.79
N THR A 101 14.07 -17.50 2.42
CA THR A 101 15.10 -17.56 3.47
C THR A 101 14.61 -18.21 4.78
N GLY A 102 13.30 -18.27 5.00
CA GLY A 102 12.67 -18.68 6.26
C GLY A 102 12.72 -17.60 7.36
N ASN A 103 13.31 -16.43 7.10
CA ASN A 103 13.39 -15.33 8.07
C ASN A 103 12.24 -14.32 7.93
N VAL A 104 11.49 -14.38 6.84
CA VAL A 104 10.32 -13.55 6.58
C VAL A 104 9.12 -14.45 6.31
N VAL A 105 7.95 -14.06 6.79
CA VAL A 105 6.69 -14.78 6.59
C VAL A 105 5.70 -13.88 5.86
N ASN A 106 4.97 -14.46 4.92
CA ASN A 106 3.82 -13.82 4.30
C ASN A 106 2.59 -14.01 5.20
N LEU A 107 1.98 -12.91 5.63
CA LEU A 107 0.82 -12.87 6.51
C LEU A 107 -0.52 -12.75 5.75
N GLY A 108 -0.51 -12.97 4.45
CA GLY A 108 -1.70 -12.90 3.61
C GLY A 108 -1.93 -11.52 2.98
N ASP A 109 -2.98 -11.44 2.17
CA ASP A 109 -3.38 -10.18 1.54
C ASP A 109 -3.98 -9.19 2.56
N SER A 110 -4.01 -7.92 2.19
CA SER A 110 -4.51 -6.82 3.02
C SER A 110 -5.98 -6.48 2.75
N GLY A 111 -6.66 -7.22 1.87
CA GLY A 111 -8.00 -6.90 1.35
C GLY A 111 -7.97 -5.96 0.12
N MET A 112 -6.81 -5.40 -0.21
CA MET A 112 -6.64 -4.51 -1.36
C MET A 112 -6.15 -5.26 -2.59
N PHE A 113 -6.63 -4.84 -3.77
CA PHE A 113 -6.20 -5.36 -5.06
C PHE A 113 -5.42 -4.28 -5.82
N ALA A 114 -4.17 -4.61 -6.19
CA ALA A 114 -3.24 -3.73 -6.86
C ALA A 114 -3.37 -3.79 -8.39
N ILE A 115 -3.36 -2.63 -8.99
CA ILE A 115 -3.06 -2.41 -10.42
C ILE A 115 -1.99 -1.32 -10.46
N GLU A 116 -0.91 -1.55 -11.15
CA GLU A 116 0.12 -0.56 -11.47
C GLU A 116 0.44 -0.71 -12.95
N GLU A 117 0.20 0.33 -13.75
CA GLU A 117 0.48 0.24 -15.18
C GLU A 117 0.62 1.65 -15.79
N TRP A 118 1.06 1.73 -17.02
CA TRP A 118 1.07 2.94 -17.83
C TRP A 118 -0.36 3.42 -18.08
N TRP A 119 -0.58 4.69 -17.88
CA TRP A 119 -1.89 5.30 -17.96
C TRP A 119 -1.83 6.66 -18.66
N TYR A 120 -2.91 7.02 -19.32
CA TYR A 120 -3.03 8.29 -20.01
C TYR A 120 -4.46 8.85 -19.90
N PRO A 121 -4.68 10.19 -19.91
CA PRO A 121 -6.00 10.80 -19.98
C PRO A 121 -6.74 10.45 -21.27
N SER A 122 -8.05 10.18 -21.21
CA SER A 122 -8.85 9.72 -22.37
C SER A 122 -8.79 10.66 -23.57
N TYR A 123 -8.65 11.97 -23.34
CA TYR A 123 -8.53 12.95 -24.45
C TYR A 123 -7.27 12.73 -25.32
N VAL A 124 -6.26 12.06 -24.82
CA VAL A 124 -5.03 11.77 -25.56
C VAL A 124 -5.27 10.82 -26.73
N LYS A 125 -6.35 10.01 -26.72
CA LYS A 125 -6.72 9.15 -27.86
C LYS A 125 -7.00 9.90 -29.16
N GLU A 126 -7.41 11.16 -29.05
CA GLU A 126 -7.60 12.02 -30.24
C GLU A 126 -6.26 12.39 -30.88
N LEU A 127 -5.19 12.46 -30.07
CA LEU A 127 -3.83 12.78 -30.51
C LEU A 127 -3.02 11.54 -30.91
N CYS A 128 -3.35 10.40 -30.31
CA CYS A 128 -2.70 9.12 -30.54
C CYS A 128 -3.75 8.02 -30.86
N PRO A 129 -4.25 8.00 -32.12
CA PRO A 129 -5.19 6.99 -32.56
C PRO A 129 -4.54 5.60 -32.51
N GLY A 130 -5.25 4.65 -31.90
CA GLY A 130 -4.77 3.27 -31.71
C GLY A 130 -4.59 2.92 -30.25
N LEU A 131 -4.40 3.90 -29.34
CA LEU A 131 -4.50 3.63 -27.91
C LEU A 131 -5.90 3.05 -27.57
N PRO A 132 -6.01 2.09 -26.66
CA PRO A 132 -5.03 1.68 -25.65
C PRO A 132 -3.95 0.68 -26.08
N ASP A 133 -3.95 0.17 -27.32
CA ASP A 133 -2.92 -0.77 -27.77
C ASP A 133 -1.51 -0.16 -27.66
N TRP A 134 -0.61 -0.82 -26.94
CA TRP A 134 0.76 -0.36 -26.73
C TRP A 134 1.54 -0.13 -28.03
N GLN A 135 1.20 -0.86 -29.10
CA GLN A 135 1.86 -0.72 -30.41
C GLN A 135 1.66 0.67 -31.02
N ALA A 136 0.58 1.36 -30.66
CA ALA A 136 0.34 2.74 -31.10
C ALA A 136 1.34 3.74 -30.52
N LEU A 137 2.01 3.42 -29.42
CA LEU A 137 2.93 4.35 -28.74
C LEU A 137 4.06 4.81 -29.67
N ASN A 138 4.64 3.92 -30.47
CA ASN A 138 5.73 4.28 -31.39
C ASN A 138 5.28 5.20 -32.53
N ASP A 139 4.01 5.10 -32.94
CA ASP A 139 3.41 6.00 -33.94
C ASP A 139 3.11 7.39 -33.35
N CYS A 140 3.07 7.51 -32.04
CA CYS A 140 2.70 8.72 -31.28
C CYS A 140 3.85 9.27 -30.42
N THR A 141 5.07 8.87 -30.64
CA THR A 141 6.25 9.29 -29.86
C THR A 141 6.32 10.79 -29.68
N GLU A 142 6.10 11.57 -30.78
CA GLU A 142 6.14 13.03 -30.76
C GLU A 142 5.04 13.66 -29.87
N VAL A 143 3.90 12.99 -29.70
CA VAL A 143 2.79 13.47 -28.84
C VAL A 143 3.22 13.53 -27.40
N PHE A 144 4.02 12.57 -26.96
CA PHE A 144 4.50 12.46 -25.58
C PHE A 144 5.91 13.03 -25.37
N ALA A 145 6.56 13.53 -26.45
CA ALA A 145 7.89 14.11 -26.34
C ALA A 145 7.88 15.42 -25.54
N THR A 146 8.90 15.62 -24.73
CA THR A 146 9.14 16.86 -24.01
C THR A 146 10.41 17.54 -24.49
N ALA A 147 10.70 18.73 -23.98
CA ALA A 147 11.97 19.41 -24.32
C ALA A 147 13.20 18.61 -23.85
N GLU A 148 13.04 17.77 -22.83
CA GLU A 148 14.10 16.92 -22.28
C GLU A 148 14.31 15.65 -23.11
N THR A 149 13.23 15.02 -23.58
CA THR A 149 13.27 13.69 -24.20
C THR A 149 13.25 13.73 -25.75
N SER A 150 12.84 14.87 -26.36
CA SER A 150 12.71 14.96 -27.82
C SER A 150 13.96 14.50 -28.59
N PRO A 151 13.82 13.64 -29.64
CA PRO A 151 12.56 13.28 -30.30
C PRO A 151 11.79 12.11 -29.66
N ARG A 152 12.33 11.49 -28.60
CA ARG A 152 11.71 10.35 -27.92
C ARG A 152 10.51 10.79 -27.08
N GLY A 153 9.51 9.92 -26.95
CA GLY A 153 8.40 10.14 -26.02
C GLY A 153 8.88 10.11 -24.58
N ARG A 154 8.16 10.75 -23.68
CA ARG A 154 8.38 10.63 -22.24
C ARG A 154 7.34 9.70 -21.62
N TYR A 155 7.79 8.71 -20.90
CA TYR A 155 7.00 8.04 -19.87
C TYR A 155 7.46 8.53 -18.50
N LEU A 156 6.53 9.01 -17.65
CA LEU A 156 6.82 9.42 -16.29
C LEU A 156 6.56 8.25 -15.35
N GLY A 157 7.62 7.55 -14.97
CA GLY A 157 7.60 6.44 -14.03
C GLY A 157 7.51 6.87 -12.59
N GLY A 158 7.20 5.92 -11.69
CA GLY A 158 7.28 6.11 -10.25
C GLY A 158 8.74 6.32 -9.77
N PRO A 159 8.95 6.66 -8.49
CA PRO A 159 10.29 6.74 -7.91
C PRO A 159 11.12 5.49 -8.17
N VAL A 160 12.40 5.65 -8.47
CA VAL A 160 13.33 4.52 -8.77
C VAL A 160 13.32 3.46 -7.67
N THR A 161 13.16 3.87 -6.41
CA THR A 161 13.12 2.98 -5.24
C THR A 161 11.92 2.03 -5.20
N TRP A 162 10.89 2.29 -6.01
CA TRP A 162 9.71 1.42 -6.12
C TRP A 162 9.95 0.20 -7.03
N GLY A 163 10.90 0.30 -7.97
CA GLY A 163 11.10 -0.69 -9.03
C GLY A 163 10.10 -0.51 -10.16
N GLY A 164 9.75 -1.60 -10.84
CA GLY A 164 8.64 -1.61 -11.82
C GLY A 164 9.02 -2.01 -13.22
N PHE A 165 10.31 -2.18 -13.53
CA PHE A 165 10.79 -2.76 -14.81
C PHE A 165 10.39 -1.97 -16.07
N ASP A 166 10.16 -0.64 -15.96
CA ASP A 166 9.69 0.17 -17.08
C ASP A 166 10.80 0.45 -18.10
N ASP A 167 12.06 0.59 -17.64
CA ASP A 167 13.22 0.72 -18.52
C ASP A 167 13.42 -0.56 -19.33
N GLU A 168 13.34 -1.73 -18.70
CA GLU A 168 13.44 -3.05 -19.31
C GLU A 168 12.30 -3.25 -20.33
N ARG A 169 11.07 -2.85 -19.98
CA ARG A 169 9.92 -2.93 -20.89
C ARG A 169 10.09 -2.05 -22.13
N VAL A 170 10.57 -0.82 -21.95
CA VAL A 170 10.85 0.09 -23.07
C VAL A 170 11.84 -0.55 -24.03
N GLU A 171 12.90 -1.17 -23.52
CA GLU A 171 13.91 -1.85 -24.31
C GLU A 171 13.34 -3.13 -24.96
N ALA A 172 12.65 -3.98 -24.18
CA ALA A 172 12.12 -5.25 -24.64
C ALA A 172 11.05 -5.09 -25.74
N LEU A 173 10.18 -4.11 -25.66
CA LEU A 173 9.15 -3.81 -26.65
C LEU A 173 9.65 -2.88 -27.78
N GLY A 174 10.88 -2.37 -27.69
CA GLY A 174 11.44 -1.45 -28.67
C GLY A 174 10.67 -0.14 -28.76
N LEU A 175 10.27 0.41 -27.62
CA LEU A 175 9.55 1.68 -27.55
C LEU A 175 10.52 2.86 -27.69
N ASP A 176 10.17 3.85 -28.50
CA ASP A 176 10.94 5.10 -28.65
C ASP A 176 10.61 6.10 -27.53
N TYR A 177 10.77 5.65 -26.29
CA TYR A 177 10.47 6.40 -25.07
C TYR A 177 11.66 6.47 -24.14
N ASP A 178 11.77 7.58 -23.40
CA ASP A 178 12.64 7.71 -22.25
C ASP A 178 11.79 7.58 -20.97
N VAL A 179 12.24 6.73 -20.04
CA VAL A 179 11.65 6.61 -18.71
C VAL A 179 12.23 7.73 -17.83
N ILE A 180 11.37 8.66 -17.42
CA ILE A 180 11.73 9.71 -16.48
C ILE A 180 11.06 9.40 -15.15
N HIS A 181 11.85 9.19 -14.10
CA HIS A 181 11.31 8.85 -12.79
C HIS A 181 10.91 10.09 -12.00
N ALA A 182 9.69 10.08 -11.47
CA ALA A 182 9.26 11.07 -10.48
C ALA A 182 10.07 10.90 -9.17
N GLY A 183 10.36 12.01 -8.51
CA GLY A 183 11.12 11.95 -7.26
C GLY A 183 10.29 11.47 -6.07
N THR A 184 8.97 11.63 -6.13
CA THR A 184 8.01 11.26 -5.09
C THR A 184 6.64 10.97 -5.70
N ASP A 185 5.77 10.30 -4.95
CA ASP A 185 4.36 10.12 -5.26
C ASP A 185 3.65 11.46 -5.56
N ALA A 186 3.80 12.42 -4.66
CA ALA A 186 3.20 13.74 -4.82
C ALA A 186 3.65 14.45 -6.11
N ALA A 187 4.91 14.29 -6.53
CA ALA A 187 5.41 14.88 -7.78
C ALA A 187 4.81 14.21 -9.01
N LEU A 188 4.63 12.88 -8.97
CA LEU A 188 4.00 12.10 -10.04
C LEU A 188 2.56 12.60 -10.30
N PHE A 189 1.75 12.70 -9.26
CA PHE A 189 0.35 13.10 -9.39
C PHE A 189 0.15 14.62 -9.57
N ALA A 190 1.08 15.46 -9.11
CA ALA A 190 1.09 16.89 -9.46
C ALA A 190 1.30 17.11 -10.97
N GLU A 191 2.16 16.30 -11.63
CA GLU A 191 2.32 16.35 -13.09
C GLU A 191 1.05 15.89 -13.79
N LEU A 192 0.39 14.83 -13.34
CA LEU A 192 -0.90 14.40 -13.87
C LEU A 192 -1.94 15.52 -13.75
N GLU A 193 -2.10 16.11 -12.58
CA GLU A 193 -3.05 17.21 -12.37
C GLU A 193 -2.77 18.41 -13.27
N SER A 194 -1.50 18.81 -13.38
CA SER A 194 -1.06 19.89 -14.23
C SER A 194 -1.32 19.61 -15.72
N ALA A 195 -1.05 18.39 -16.18
CA ALA A 195 -1.31 17.98 -17.56
C ALA A 195 -2.82 17.96 -17.85
N TYR A 196 -3.61 17.37 -16.95
CA TYR A 196 -5.05 17.27 -17.10
C TYR A 196 -5.75 18.64 -17.16
N GLN A 197 -5.34 19.60 -16.31
CA GLN A 197 -5.87 20.98 -16.32
C GLN A 197 -5.60 21.72 -17.63
N ARG A 198 -4.54 21.38 -18.34
CA ARG A 198 -4.15 22.01 -19.61
C ARG A 198 -4.56 21.19 -20.83
N GLU A 199 -5.20 20.06 -20.64
CA GLU A 199 -5.45 19.05 -21.69
C GLU A 199 -4.15 18.70 -22.46
N ALA A 200 -3.00 18.69 -21.74
CA ALA A 200 -1.72 18.34 -22.31
C ALA A 200 -1.52 16.82 -22.29
N PRO A 201 -0.92 16.24 -23.36
CA PRO A 201 -0.66 14.80 -23.33
C PRO A 201 0.34 14.43 -22.24
N VAL A 202 0.02 13.35 -21.53
CA VAL A 202 0.89 12.75 -20.52
C VAL A 202 0.70 11.23 -20.54
N LEU A 203 1.81 10.52 -20.40
CA LEU A 203 1.86 9.07 -20.22
C LEU A 203 2.66 8.82 -18.94
N LEU A 204 2.03 8.17 -17.97
CA LEU A 204 2.65 8.06 -16.65
C LEU A 204 2.24 6.77 -15.92
N TRP A 205 3.03 6.44 -14.89
CA TRP A 205 2.66 5.45 -13.91
C TRP A 205 1.43 5.90 -13.12
N VAL A 206 0.41 5.08 -13.10
CA VAL A 206 -0.71 5.22 -12.18
C VAL A 206 -0.92 3.88 -11.48
N TYR A 207 -1.45 3.93 -10.29
CA TYR A 207 -1.72 2.73 -9.50
C TYR A 207 -3.07 2.79 -8.79
N GLN A 208 -3.56 1.65 -8.37
CA GLN A 208 -4.78 1.46 -7.59
C GLN A 208 -4.49 0.48 -6.44
N PRO A 209 -4.94 0.77 -5.20
CA PRO A 209 -5.85 1.87 -4.79
C PRO A 209 -5.20 3.25 -4.87
N HIS A 210 -5.87 4.19 -5.54
CA HIS A 210 -5.53 5.61 -5.58
C HIS A 210 -6.73 6.43 -6.08
N TRP A 211 -6.83 7.69 -5.66
CA TRP A 211 -7.92 8.59 -6.08
C TRP A 211 -7.87 8.98 -7.56
N ALA A 212 -6.70 8.93 -8.19
CA ALA A 212 -6.49 9.43 -9.55
C ALA A 212 -7.42 8.76 -10.58
N VAL A 213 -7.56 7.43 -10.50
CA VAL A 213 -8.41 6.65 -11.41
C VAL A 213 -9.91 6.88 -11.23
N ALA A 214 -10.32 7.45 -10.09
CA ALA A 214 -11.71 7.85 -9.85
C ALA A 214 -11.95 9.33 -10.20
N LYS A 215 -10.93 10.19 -10.07
CA LYS A 215 -11.02 11.63 -10.31
C LYS A 215 -10.88 12.00 -11.78
N TYR A 216 -10.00 11.32 -12.51
CA TYR A 216 -9.66 11.65 -13.88
C TYR A 216 -10.16 10.58 -14.84
N ASP A 217 -10.75 11.02 -15.96
CA ASP A 217 -11.10 10.14 -17.07
C ASP A 217 -9.83 9.79 -17.86
N GLY A 218 -9.49 8.51 -17.88
CA GLY A 218 -8.29 8.00 -18.54
C GLY A 218 -8.28 6.49 -18.62
N GLU A 219 -7.31 5.97 -19.34
CA GLU A 219 -7.24 4.55 -19.66
C GLU A 219 -5.84 4.00 -19.44
N TRP A 220 -5.78 2.71 -19.15
CA TRP A 220 -4.54 1.94 -19.07
C TRP A 220 -4.05 1.59 -20.48
N VAL A 221 -2.74 1.62 -20.69
CA VAL A 221 -2.14 1.04 -21.90
C VAL A 221 -2.30 -0.48 -21.84
N GLU A 222 -2.77 -1.06 -22.94
CA GLU A 222 -2.93 -2.51 -23.07
C GLU A 222 -1.65 -3.13 -23.64
N PHE A 223 -0.80 -3.64 -22.76
CA PHE A 223 0.37 -4.45 -23.09
C PHE A 223 -0.03 -5.94 -23.30
N PRO A 224 0.85 -6.79 -23.86
CA PRO A 224 0.65 -8.23 -23.85
C PRO A 224 0.33 -8.72 -22.43
N GLU A 225 -0.56 -9.70 -22.31
CA GLU A 225 -0.99 -10.20 -21.02
C GLU A 225 0.21 -10.74 -20.22
N TYR A 226 0.28 -10.38 -18.95
CA TYR A 226 1.31 -10.87 -18.03
C TYR A 226 1.20 -12.38 -17.84
N THR A 227 2.33 -13.07 -17.92
CA THR A 227 2.54 -14.41 -17.39
C THR A 227 3.87 -14.45 -16.65
N ALA A 228 4.08 -15.41 -15.74
CA ALA A 228 5.35 -15.52 -15.02
C ALA A 228 6.54 -15.71 -15.99
N GLU A 229 6.34 -16.45 -17.06
CA GLU A 229 7.35 -16.70 -18.08
C GLU A 229 7.85 -15.41 -18.76
N CYS A 230 6.98 -14.40 -18.91
CA CYS A 230 7.37 -13.11 -19.48
C CYS A 230 8.47 -12.41 -18.67
N TYR A 231 8.50 -12.61 -17.37
CA TYR A 231 9.51 -12.02 -16.48
C TYR A 231 10.71 -12.93 -16.27
N GLU A 232 10.53 -14.26 -16.38
CA GLU A 232 11.54 -15.24 -16.02
C GLU A 232 12.27 -15.82 -17.24
N ASP A 233 11.62 -15.88 -18.43
CA ASP A 233 12.14 -16.52 -19.64
C ASP A 233 12.25 -15.52 -20.79
N PRO A 234 13.46 -15.02 -21.12
CA PRO A 234 13.65 -14.10 -22.24
C PRO A 234 13.19 -14.64 -23.61
N SER A 235 13.03 -15.95 -23.76
CA SER A 235 12.53 -16.54 -25.02
C SER A 235 11.01 -16.49 -25.17
N TRP A 236 10.30 -16.02 -24.14
CA TRP A 236 8.87 -15.81 -24.16
C TRP A 236 8.53 -14.46 -24.81
N GLY A 237 7.35 -14.35 -25.38
CA GLY A 237 6.82 -13.08 -25.85
C GLY A 237 7.29 -12.65 -27.24
N SER A 238 7.24 -11.36 -27.52
CA SER A 238 7.52 -10.77 -28.84
C SER A 238 9.01 -10.53 -29.09
N ASN A 239 9.80 -10.41 -28.02
CA ASN A 239 11.24 -10.22 -28.08
C ASN A 239 11.97 -11.41 -27.43
N PRO A 240 12.42 -12.41 -28.21
CA PRO A 240 13.00 -13.64 -27.65
C PRO A 240 14.37 -13.47 -26.98
N ASP A 241 14.92 -12.27 -26.96
CA ASP A 241 16.22 -11.97 -26.37
C ASP A 241 16.09 -11.24 -25.01
N MET A 242 14.87 -10.83 -24.63
CA MET A 242 14.64 -10.00 -23.44
C MET A 242 13.37 -10.41 -22.69
N ALA A 243 13.42 -10.37 -21.36
CA ALA A 243 12.24 -10.44 -20.50
C ALA A 243 11.53 -9.08 -20.40
N TYR A 244 10.39 -9.04 -19.73
CA TYR A 244 9.56 -7.85 -19.48
C TYR A 244 8.85 -7.25 -20.69
N ASP A 245 8.63 -8.00 -21.74
CA ASP A 245 7.88 -7.56 -22.93
C ASP A 245 6.35 -7.75 -22.80
N CYS A 246 5.82 -7.67 -21.59
CA CYS A 246 4.39 -7.75 -21.26
C CYS A 246 3.94 -6.69 -20.25
N GLY A 247 2.64 -6.70 -19.92
CA GLY A 247 2.05 -5.88 -18.87
C GLY A 247 2.56 -6.25 -17.46
N LYS A 248 2.23 -5.44 -16.49
CA LYS A 248 2.54 -5.73 -15.09
C LYS A 248 1.56 -6.73 -14.51
N PRO A 249 1.97 -7.61 -13.57
CA PRO A 249 1.05 -8.47 -12.85
C PRO A 249 0.03 -7.61 -12.08
N ARG A 250 -1.15 -8.18 -11.87
CA ARG A 250 -2.20 -7.58 -11.04
C ARG A 250 -2.55 -8.57 -9.95
N GLY A 251 -2.77 -8.11 -8.73
CA GLY A 251 -3.03 -9.02 -7.64
C GLY A 251 -3.17 -8.32 -6.30
N PRO A 252 -3.15 -9.07 -5.20
CA PRO A 252 -3.29 -8.50 -3.87
C PRO A 252 -2.08 -7.65 -3.47
N ILE A 253 -2.33 -6.79 -2.47
CA ILE A 253 -1.27 -6.15 -1.68
C ILE A 253 -1.07 -7.02 -0.45
N TRP A 254 0.16 -7.50 -0.25
CA TRP A 254 0.51 -8.46 0.79
C TRP A 254 1.02 -7.78 2.06
N LYS A 255 0.84 -8.47 3.19
CA LYS A 255 1.48 -8.13 4.48
C LYS A 255 2.59 -9.15 4.74
N VAL A 256 3.74 -8.68 5.18
CA VAL A 256 4.86 -9.56 5.54
C VAL A 256 5.43 -9.17 6.90
N ALA A 257 6.02 -10.16 7.58
CA ALA A 257 6.70 -9.92 8.84
C ALA A 257 8.03 -10.69 8.93
N TRP A 258 8.93 -10.19 9.77
CA TRP A 258 10.03 -10.99 10.28
C TRP A 258 9.50 -12.25 11.00
N ALA A 259 10.06 -13.40 10.73
CA ALA A 259 9.57 -14.68 11.26
C ALA A 259 9.50 -14.74 12.80
N GLY A 260 10.33 -13.94 13.50
CA GLY A 260 10.30 -13.87 14.96
C GLY A 260 9.10 -13.12 15.55
N VAL A 261 8.26 -12.47 14.75
CA VAL A 261 7.07 -11.74 15.23
C VAL A 261 6.08 -12.69 15.90
N GLU A 262 5.84 -13.88 15.33
CA GLU A 262 4.91 -14.87 15.87
C GLU A 262 5.34 -15.34 17.26
N GLU A 263 6.64 -15.54 17.50
CA GLU A 263 7.17 -15.99 18.80
C GLU A 263 7.19 -14.85 19.83
N THR A 264 7.59 -13.64 19.40
CA THR A 264 7.82 -12.50 20.31
C THR A 264 6.52 -11.78 20.67
N TRP A 265 5.60 -11.62 19.70
CA TRP A 265 4.34 -10.90 19.84
C TRP A 265 3.18 -11.66 19.17
N PRO A 266 2.80 -12.85 19.66
CA PRO A 266 1.78 -13.70 19.02
C PRO A 266 0.43 -13.00 18.85
N GLY A 267 0.03 -12.12 19.78
CA GLY A 267 -1.20 -11.33 19.63
C GLY A 267 -1.09 -10.30 18.52
N ALA A 268 0.05 -9.63 18.37
CA ALA A 268 0.30 -8.71 17.26
C ALA A 268 0.34 -9.44 15.91
N HIS A 269 1.01 -10.61 15.85
CA HIS A 269 1.01 -11.46 14.65
C HIS A 269 -0.42 -11.79 14.18
N LYS A 270 -1.30 -12.16 15.13
CA LYS A 270 -2.72 -12.43 14.84
C LYS A 270 -3.42 -11.18 14.29
N ALA A 271 -3.24 -10.02 14.94
CA ALA A 271 -3.87 -8.78 14.53
C ALA A 271 -3.43 -8.35 13.11
N ILE A 272 -2.12 -8.39 12.83
CA ILE A 272 -1.56 -8.06 11.52
C ILE A 272 -2.09 -9.02 10.44
N SER A 273 -2.14 -10.32 10.74
CA SER A 273 -2.68 -11.32 9.81
C SER A 273 -4.15 -11.09 9.49
N ALA A 274 -4.94 -10.62 10.47
CA ALA A 274 -6.37 -10.35 10.33
C ALA A 274 -6.70 -9.01 9.68
N PHE A 275 -5.72 -8.12 9.48
CA PHE A 275 -5.94 -6.83 8.83
C PHE A 275 -6.55 -7.00 7.44
N ASP A 276 -7.63 -6.26 7.19
CA ASP A 276 -8.40 -6.31 5.95
C ASP A 276 -9.07 -4.97 5.70
N VAL A 277 -8.65 -4.25 4.65
CA VAL A 277 -9.22 -2.98 4.18
C VAL A 277 -9.42 -3.07 2.66
N SER A 278 -10.60 -2.72 2.18
CA SER A 278 -10.89 -2.83 0.75
C SER A 278 -10.17 -1.75 -0.09
N THR A 279 -9.97 -2.04 -1.37
CA THR A 279 -9.43 -1.09 -2.36
C THR A 279 -10.22 0.22 -2.39
N GLU A 280 -11.56 0.16 -2.30
CA GLU A 280 -12.43 1.33 -2.33
C GLU A 280 -12.28 2.19 -1.06
N GLU A 281 -12.25 1.56 0.12
CA GLU A 281 -12.03 2.26 1.40
C GLU A 281 -10.68 2.98 1.38
N MET A 282 -9.61 2.30 0.95
CA MET A 282 -8.28 2.89 0.88
C MET A 282 -8.23 4.05 -0.09
N ALA A 283 -8.76 3.91 -1.30
CA ALA A 283 -8.82 5.00 -2.27
C ALA A 283 -9.58 6.23 -1.73
N GLY A 284 -10.64 6.01 -0.95
CA GLY A 284 -11.38 7.07 -0.26
C GLY A 284 -10.56 7.79 0.81
N MET A 285 -9.80 7.06 1.62
CA MET A 285 -8.91 7.64 2.64
C MET A 285 -7.75 8.42 2.01
N ILE A 286 -7.14 7.88 0.94
CA ILE A 286 -6.10 8.59 0.19
C ILE A 286 -6.65 9.91 -0.38
N ALA A 287 -7.89 9.92 -0.91
CA ALA A 287 -8.53 11.13 -1.40
C ALA A 287 -8.73 12.19 -0.32
N GLN A 288 -9.12 11.80 0.90
CA GLN A 288 -9.25 12.72 2.02
C GLN A 288 -7.91 13.37 2.38
N ALA A 289 -6.83 12.58 2.41
CA ALA A 289 -5.50 13.12 2.69
C ALA A 289 -4.97 14.02 1.55
N ASP A 290 -4.95 13.52 0.32
CA ASP A 290 -4.25 14.17 -0.80
C ASP A 290 -5.06 15.30 -1.42
N LEU A 291 -6.39 15.13 -1.57
CA LEU A 291 -7.24 16.11 -2.27
C LEU A 291 -7.92 17.09 -1.31
N GLU A 292 -8.31 16.65 -0.12
CA GLU A 292 -8.96 17.48 0.87
C GLU A 292 -7.95 18.08 1.86
N GLY A 293 -6.70 17.58 1.86
CA GLY A 293 -5.60 18.07 2.69
C GLY A 293 -5.76 17.73 4.16
N GLN A 294 -6.48 16.65 4.48
CA GLN A 294 -6.63 16.18 5.85
C GLN A 294 -5.33 15.51 6.31
N PRO A 295 -4.85 15.78 7.52
CA PRO A 295 -3.73 15.05 8.10
C PRO A 295 -4.02 13.54 8.17
N ILE A 296 -3.01 12.69 7.91
CA ILE A 296 -3.18 11.23 7.88
C ILE A 296 -3.71 10.70 9.21
N ASP A 297 -3.23 11.22 10.33
CA ASP A 297 -3.71 10.86 11.66
C ASP A 297 -5.22 11.15 11.84
N GLU A 298 -5.72 12.29 11.35
CA GLU A 298 -7.16 12.60 11.40
C GLU A 298 -7.99 11.66 10.51
N VAL A 299 -7.48 11.29 9.33
CA VAL A 299 -8.11 10.31 8.43
C VAL A 299 -8.17 8.93 9.09
N VAL A 300 -7.09 8.50 9.73
CA VAL A 300 -7.00 7.22 10.43
C VAL A 300 -7.89 7.21 11.66
N ASP A 301 -7.86 8.25 12.50
CA ASP A 301 -8.75 8.39 13.66
C ASP A 301 -10.23 8.26 13.27
N ALA A 302 -10.63 8.92 12.17
CA ALA A 302 -11.99 8.84 11.66
C ALA A 302 -12.35 7.42 11.20
N TRP A 303 -11.44 6.75 10.50
CA TRP A 303 -11.64 5.36 10.07
C TRP A 303 -11.70 4.41 11.27
N MET A 304 -10.80 4.54 12.24
CA MET A 304 -10.77 3.74 13.47
C MET A 304 -12.07 3.88 14.26
N ALA A 305 -12.59 5.11 14.40
CA ALA A 305 -13.85 5.37 15.09
C ALA A 305 -15.07 4.76 14.34
N ALA A 306 -15.06 4.79 13.01
CA ALA A 306 -16.13 4.23 12.18
C ALA A 306 -16.13 2.70 12.10
N ASN A 307 -14.97 2.06 12.33
CA ASN A 307 -14.75 0.63 12.17
C ASN A 307 -14.35 -0.08 13.48
N GLU A 308 -14.74 0.46 14.65
CA GLU A 308 -14.31 -0.04 15.95
C GLU A 308 -14.61 -1.54 16.14
N GLU A 309 -15.79 -2.01 15.78
CA GLU A 309 -16.16 -3.43 15.88
C GLU A 309 -15.25 -4.32 15.02
N ARG A 310 -14.86 -3.84 13.83
CA ARG A 310 -14.02 -4.58 12.87
C ARG A 310 -12.59 -4.74 13.37
N TRP A 311 -11.91 -3.64 13.68
CA TRP A 311 -10.52 -3.72 14.09
C TRP A 311 -10.34 -4.33 15.50
N ARG A 312 -11.33 -4.19 16.41
CA ARG A 312 -11.31 -4.90 17.70
C ARG A 312 -11.33 -6.41 17.52
N ALA A 313 -12.05 -6.92 16.53
CA ALA A 313 -12.04 -8.35 16.22
C ALA A 313 -10.66 -8.87 15.76
N TRP A 314 -9.78 -8.02 15.27
CA TRP A 314 -8.41 -8.42 14.90
C TRP A 314 -7.54 -8.71 16.13
N ILE A 315 -7.80 -8.03 17.25
CA ILE A 315 -7.02 -8.16 18.50
C ILE A 315 -7.66 -9.10 19.54
N GLU A 316 -8.90 -9.52 19.37
CA GLU A 316 -9.61 -10.51 20.22
C GLU A 316 -9.22 -11.94 19.85
#